data_465837939b1337c0eada47599f80e2fc
#
_entry.id   465837939b1337c0eada47599f80e2fc
#
_cell.length_a   1.000
_cell.length_b   1.000
_cell.length_c   1.000
_cell.angle_alpha   90.00
_cell.angle_beta   90.00
_cell.angle_gamma   90.00
#
_symmetry.space_group_name_H-M   'P 1'
#
loop_
_entity.id
_entity.type
_entity.pdbx_description
1 polymer ?
#
loop_
_entity_poly.entity_id
_entity_poly.type
_entity_poly.pdbx_seq_one_letter_code
_entity_poly.pdbx_strand_id
1 'polypeptide(L)'
;VRASVPFERWASGEVRLGGRIPTAADLDTHLTTLFPPVRLRGYLELRYLDMTAPRWWPAIAAVVTTLMDDPVAADMATEATERAAQLWTKAARQGLGDAVLADSARRCLGIAAGRVPAPLGPAVADLAELVDSGRCPGDLLAERIAEIGPHAAFEELAHA
;
A
#
# COMPACT_ATOMS: atom_id res chain seq x y z
N VAL A 1 -23.47 8.93 15.86
CA VAL A 1 -22.79 8.68 14.56
C VAL A 1 -23.70 9.28 13.49
N ARG A 2 -23.27 10.36 12.79
CA ARG A 2 -24.04 10.91 11.66
C ARG A 2 -23.98 9.87 10.53
N ALA A 3 -25.14 9.54 9.95
CA ALA A 3 -25.19 8.65 8.80
C ALA A 3 -24.35 9.21 7.64
N SER A 4 -23.51 8.38 7.05
CA SER A 4 -22.75 8.76 5.84
C SER A 4 -23.73 8.93 4.69
N VAL A 5 -23.66 10.07 4.01
CA VAL A 5 -24.45 10.37 2.81
C VAL A 5 -23.51 10.34 1.61
N PRO A 6 -23.72 9.46 0.62
CA PRO A 6 -22.96 9.48 -0.63
C PRO A 6 -23.10 10.85 -1.34
N PHE A 7 -22.02 11.36 -1.90
CA PHE A 7 -22.04 12.66 -2.61
C PHE A 7 -23.05 12.67 -3.75
N GLU A 8 -23.22 11.56 -4.45
CA GLU A 8 -24.20 11.38 -5.53
C GLU A 8 -25.63 11.70 -5.09
N ARG A 9 -26.06 11.24 -3.90
CA ARG A 9 -27.40 11.52 -3.36
C ARG A 9 -27.59 12.98 -3.00
N TRP A 10 -26.52 13.66 -2.61
CA TRP A 10 -26.55 15.11 -2.41
C TRP A 10 -26.59 15.84 -3.76
N ALA A 11 -25.79 15.39 -4.73
CA ALA A 11 -25.74 15.99 -6.08
C ALA A 11 -27.06 15.83 -6.84
N SER A 12 -27.75 14.69 -6.71
CA SER A 12 -29.07 14.46 -7.31
C SER A 12 -30.20 15.24 -6.63
N GLY A 13 -29.94 15.87 -5.47
CA GLY A 13 -30.95 16.57 -4.68
C GLY A 13 -31.86 15.67 -3.85
N GLU A 14 -31.61 14.35 -3.84
CA GLU A 14 -32.33 13.39 -2.99
C GLU A 14 -32.14 13.71 -1.50
N VAL A 15 -30.94 14.17 -1.15
CA VAL A 15 -30.60 14.68 0.19
C VAL A 15 -30.12 16.14 0.06
N ARG A 16 -30.55 16.99 0.97
CA ARG A 16 -30.12 18.41 1.04
C ARG A 16 -29.30 18.61 2.29
N LEU A 17 -27.98 18.75 2.16
CA LEU A 17 -27.11 19.11 3.29
C LEU A 17 -27.10 20.63 3.44
N GLY A 18 -27.43 21.10 4.65
CA GLY A 18 -27.63 22.54 4.88
C GLY A 18 -28.77 23.18 4.06
N GLY A 19 -29.77 22.36 3.66
CA GLY A 19 -30.92 22.84 2.88
C GLY A 19 -30.66 23.08 1.39
N ARG A 20 -29.47 22.75 0.86
CA ARG A 20 -29.06 23.03 -0.52
C ARG A 20 -28.51 21.79 -1.25
N ILE A 21 -28.41 21.86 -2.56
CA ILE A 21 -27.61 20.96 -3.39
C ILE A 21 -26.15 21.43 -3.40
N PRO A 22 -25.17 20.56 -3.76
CA PRO A 22 -23.76 20.95 -3.81
C PRO A 22 -23.45 21.88 -4.97
N THR A 23 -22.37 22.62 -4.81
CA THR A 23 -21.73 23.44 -5.86
C THR A 23 -20.50 22.73 -6.41
N ALA A 24 -19.88 23.27 -7.46
CA ALA A 24 -18.58 22.77 -7.95
C ALA A 24 -17.50 22.83 -6.85
N ALA A 25 -17.48 23.88 -6.03
CA ALA A 25 -16.54 24.01 -4.92
C ALA A 25 -16.73 22.92 -3.85
N ASP A 26 -17.97 22.46 -3.62
CA ASP A 26 -18.22 21.33 -2.71
C ASP A 26 -17.69 20.02 -3.30
N LEU A 27 -17.80 19.84 -4.62
CA LEU A 27 -17.20 18.68 -5.32
C LEU A 27 -15.68 18.72 -5.22
N ASP A 28 -15.05 19.85 -5.49
CA ASP A 28 -13.60 20.02 -5.36
C ASP A 28 -13.14 19.68 -3.93
N THR A 29 -13.85 20.21 -2.92
CA THR A 29 -13.57 19.86 -1.53
C THR A 29 -13.75 18.36 -1.26
N HIS A 30 -14.82 17.75 -1.76
CA HIS A 30 -15.05 16.32 -1.61
C HIS A 30 -13.93 15.48 -2.24
N LEU A 31 -13.48 15.85 -3.44
CA LEU A 31 -12.38 15.16 -4.12
C LEU A 31 -11.06 15.22 -3.31
N THR A 32 -10.82 16.30 -2.56
CA THR A 32 -9.64 16.37 -1.68
C THR A 32 -9.73 15.43 -0.49
N THR A 33 -10.91 14.99 -0.09
CA THR A 33 -11.12 14.05 1.02
C THR A 33 -11.09 12.58 0.60
N LEU A 34 -10.99 12.29 -0.69
CA LEU A 34 -10.85 10.94 -1.20
C LEU A 34 -9.37 10.51 -1.14
N PHE A 35 -9.13 9.38 -0.50
CA PHE A 35 -7.80 8.81 -0.35
C PHE A 35 -7.71 7.42 -1.03
N PRO A 36 -7.82 7.36 -2.38
CA PRO A 36 -7.66 6.08 -3.06
C PRO A 36 -6.23 5.57 -2.89
N PRO A 37 -6.03 4.23 -2.86
CA PRO A 37 -4.69 3.62 -2.79
C PRO A 37 -3.79 4.03 -3.96
N VAL A 38 -4.40 4.24 -5.12
CA VAL A 38 -3.73 4.73 -6.34
C VAL A 38 -4.50 5.93 -6.86
N ARG A 39 -3.78 7.00 -7.19
CA ARG A 39 -4.33 8.23 -7.76
C ARG A 39 -3.69 8.54 -9.10
N LEU A 40 -4.51 8.88 -10.09
CA LEU A 40 -4.05 9.33 -11.40
C LEU A 40 -3.76 10.84 -11.37
N ARG A 41 -2.51 11.23 -11.72
CA ARG A 41 -2.01 12.62 -11.75
C ARG A 41 -1.21 12.94 -13.03
N GLY A 42 -1.52 12.30 -14.16
CA GLY A 42 -0.62 12.24 -15.32
C GLY A 42 0.50 11.20 -15.13
N TYR A 43 0.59 10.65 -13.96
CA TYR A 43 1.36 9.48 -13.53
C TYR A 43 0.52 8.72 -12.47
N LEU A 44 0.92 7.50 -12.13
CA LEU A 44 0.28 6.74 -11.05
C LEU A 44 0.96 7.11 -9.71
N GLU A 45 0.20 7.75 -8.82
CA GLU A 45 0.64 8.02 -7.45
C GLU A 45 0.20 6.86 -6.54
N LEU A 46 1.14 6.05 -6.08
CA LEU A 46 0.89 4.98 -5.12
C LEU A 46 0.88 5.56 -3.71
N ARG A 47 -0.20 5.30 -2.94
CA ARG A 47 -0.45 5.97 -1.65
C ARG A 47 -0.63 5.01 -0.48
N TYR A 48 -0.36 3.74 -0.69
CA TYR A 48 -0.54 2.70 0.33
C TYR A 48 0.77 2.12 0.86
N LEU A 49 1.91 2.69 0.45
CA LEU A 49 3.20 2.31 1.00
C LEU A 49 3.38 2.98 2.36
N ASP A 50 3.63 2.18 3.39
CA ASP A 50 3.96 2.66 4.71
C ASP A 50 5.39 3.24 4.74
N MET A 51 5.63 4.11 5.71
CA MET A 51 6.99 4.56 6.02
C MET A 51 7.81 3.36 6.49
N THR A 52 8.98 3.19 5.90
CA THR A 52 9.88 2.08 6.20
C THR A 52 11.32 2.54 6.33
N ALA A 53 12.17 1.72 6.94
CA ALA A 53 13.59 2.01 7.06
C ALA A 53 14.24 2.18 5.69
N PRO A 54 15.22 3.13 5.55
CA PRO A 54 15.85 3.46 4.26
C PRO A 54 16.38 2.24 3.49
N ARG A 55 16.91 1.25 4.17
CA ARG A 55 17.45 0.01 3.55
C ARG A 55 16.42 -0.77 2.72
N TRP A 56 15.12 -0.63 2.99
CA TRP A 56 14.07 -1.36 2.28
C TRP A 56 13.57 -0.64 1.02
N TRP A 57 13.81 0.66 0.90
CA TRP A 57 13.33 1.45 -0.23
C TRP A 57 13.77 0.93 -1.59
N PRO A 58 15.05 0.51 -1.79
CA PRO A 58 15.47 -0.03 -3.08
C PRO A 58 14.67 -1.27 -3.50
N ALA A 59 14.41 -2.18 -2.55
CA ALA A 59 13.60 -3.36 -2.81
C ALA A 59 12.14 -3.01 -3.12
N ILE A 60 11.52 -2.16 -2.29
CA ILE A 60 10.12 -1.74 -2.46
C ILE A 60 9.92 -1.03 -3.79
N ALA A 61 10.79 -0.07 -4.13
CA ALA A 61 10.72 0.64 -5.39
C ALA A 61 10.90 -0.30 -6.58
N ALA A 62 11.89 -1.21 -6.52
CA ALA A 62 12.14 -2.19 -7.58
C ALA A 62 10.95 -3.13 -7.79
N VAL A 63 10.38 -3.68 -6.71
CA VAL A 63 9.21 -4.57 -6.79
C VAL A 63 8.02 -3.84 -7.40
N VAL A 64 7.67 -2.67 -6.86
CA VAL A 64 6.52 -1.90 -7.35
C VAL A 64 6.68 -1.51 -8.81
N THR A 65 7.83 -0.95 -9.20
CA THR A 65 8.10 -0.57 -10.59
C THR A 65 8.03 -1.78 -11.51
N THR A 66 8.64 -2.90 -11.14
CA THR A 66 8.60 -4.12 -11.95
C THR A 66 7.19 -4.64 -12.15
N LEU A 67 6.39 -4.71 -11.08
CA LEU A 67 5.00 -5.21 -11.15
C LEU A 67 4.04 -4.27 -11.89
N MET A 68 4.39 -2.99 -12.04
CA MET A 68 3.55 -1.99 -12.71
C MET A 68 3.96 -1.74 -14.16
N ASP A 69 5.28 -1.76 -14.46
CA ASP A 69 5.82 -1.31 -15.75
C ASP A 69 6.17 -2.48 -16.69
N ASP A 70 6.45 -3.68 -16.17
CA ASP A 70 6.63 -4.88 -17.00
C ASP A 70 5.25 -5.52 -17.27
N PRO A 71 4.75 -5.52 -18.51
CA PRO A 71 3.41 -6.04 -18.82
C PRO A 71 3.21 -7.50 -18.40
N VAL A 72 4.25 -8.33 -18.52
CA VAL A 72 4.17 -9.76 -18.15
C VAL A 72 4.11 -9.88 -16.62
N ALA A 73 4.90 -9.10 -15.89
CA ALA A 73 4.85 -9.07 -14.43
C ALA A 73 3.49 -8.55 -13.93
N ALA A 74 2.92 -7.53 -14.57
CA ALA A 74 1.61 -6.97 -14.24
C ALA A 74 0.49 -8.00 -14.40
N ASP A 75 0.48 -8.75 -15.50
CA ASP A 75 -0.51 -9.82 -15.73
C ASP A 75 -0.36 -10.91 -14.65
N MET A 76 0.85 -11.38 -14.40
CA MET A 76 1.14 -12.40 -13.38
C MET A 76 0.77 -11.91 -11.96
N ALA A 77 1.04 -10.63 -11.64
CA ALA A 77 0.68 -10.05 -10.35
C ALA A 77 -0.83 -9.92 -10.19
N THR A 78 -1.55 -9.55 -11.26
CA THR A 78 -3.01 -9.51 -11.27
C THR A 78 -3.59 -10.87 -10.92
N GLU A 79 -3.12 -11.94 -11.56
CA GLU A 79 -3.52 -13.31 -11.24
C GLU A 79 -3.14 -13.70 -9.79
N ALA A 80 -1.93 -13.37 -9.36
CA ALA A 80 -1.44 -13.69 -8.01
C ALA A 80 -2.26 -13.01 -6.90
N THR A 81 -2.87 -11.86 -7.19
CA THR A 81 -3.62 -11.04 -6.21
C THR A 81 -5.13 -11.15 -6.35
N GLU A 82 -5.68 -11.87 -7.32
CA GLU A 82 -7.11 -11.97 -7.57
C GLU A 82 -7.90 -12.34 -6.30
N ARG A 83 -7.45 -13.34 -5.55
CA ARG A 83 -8.10 -13.79 -4.31
C ARG A 83 -7.99 -12.79 -3.17
N ALA A 84 -7.02 -11.88 -3.23
CA ALA A 84 -6.77 -10.84 -2.23
C ALA A 84 -7.48 -9.51 -2.54
N ALA A 85 -8.00 -9.30 -3.74
CA ALA A 85 -8.47 -8.02 -4.27
C ALA A 85 -9.52 -7.30 -3.38
N GLN A 86 -10.32 -8.04 -2.61
CA GLN A 86 -11.36 -7.48 -1.74
C GLN A 86 -10.99 -7.53 -0.24
N LEU A 87 -9.76 -7.90 0.09
CA LEU A 87 -9.35 -8.14 1.48
C LEU A 87 -8.71 -6.92 2.18
N TRP A 88 -8.99 -5.69 1.74
CA TRP A 88 -8.39 -4.46 2.29
C TRP A 88 -8.44 -4.34 3.81
N THR A 89 -9.63 -4.53 4.40
CA THR A 89 -9.80 -4.46 5.86
C THR A 89 -9.06 -5.58 6.57
N LYS A 90 -8.98 -6.74 5.95
CA LYS A 90 -8.26 -7.89 6.49
C LYS A 90 -6.75 -7.68 6.39
N ALA A 91 -6.28 -7.16 5.27
CA ALA A 91 -4.87 -6.79 5.07
C ALA A 91 -4.41 -5.79 6.14
N ALA A 92 -5.19 -4.74 6.42
CA ALA A 92 -4.89 -3.74 7.44
C ALA A 92 -4.85 -4.30 8.87
N ARG A 93 -5.55 -5.41 9.14
CA ARG A 93 -5.64 -5.99 10.49
C ARG A 93 -4.71 -7.17 10.72
N GLN A 94 -4.46 -7.96 9.71
CA GLN A 94 -3.78 -9.25 9.82
C GLN A 94 -2.48 -9.31 9.01
N GLY A 95 -2.33 -8.47 7.97
CA GLY A 95 -1.14 -8.49 7.12
C GLY A 95 -0.80 -9.90 6.66
N LEU A 96 0.45 -10.29 6.84
CA LEU A 96 0.96 -11.62 6.48
C LEU A 96 0.45 -12.76 7.40
N GLY A 97 -0.27 -12.45 8.47
CA GLY A 97 -0.96 -13.45 9.29
C GLY A 97 -2.14 -14.12 8.59
N ASP A 98 -2.66 -13.54 7.51
CA ASP A 98 -3.65 -14.19 6.65
C ASP A 98 -2.98 -14.97 5.52
N ALA A 99 -3.33 -16.25 5.36
CA ALA A 99 -2.70 -17.14 4.40
C ALA A 99 -2.87 -16.70 2.93
N VAL A 100 -4.01 -16.08 2.58
CA VAL A 100 -4.25 -15.61 1.21
C VAL A 100 -3.39 -14.39 0.91
N LEU A 101 -3.28 -13.46 1.85
CA LEU A 101 -2.44 -12.27 1.71
C LEU A 101 -0.95 -12.64 1.68
N ALA A 102 -0.51 -13.56 2.55
CA ALA A 102 0.85 -14.04 2.57
C ALA A 102 1.24 -14.77 1.26
N ASP A 103 0.35 -15.61 0.72
CA ASP A 103 0.58 -16.28 -0.57
C ASP A 103 0.70 -15.26 -1.71
N SER A 104 -0.24 -14.30 -1.78
CA SER A 104 -0.19 -13.23 -2.79
C SER A 104 1.09 -12.41 -2.70
N ALA A 105 1.53 -12.03 -1.50
CA ALA A 105 2.76 -11.27 -1.30
C ALA A 105 4.01 -12.06 -1.77
N ARG A 106 4.13 -13.33 -1.40
CA ARG A 106 5.23 -14.19 -1.84
C ARG A 106 5.27 -14.37 -3.35
N ARG A 107 4.11 -14.60 -3.98
CA ARG A 107 4.02 -14.72 -5.44
C ARG A 107 4.45 -13.43 -6.13
N CYS A 108 3.98 -12.27 -5.68
CA CYS A 108 4.36 -10.98 -6.23
C CYS A 108 5.88 -10.73 -6.09
N LEU A 109 6.47 -11.01 -4.93
CA LEU A 109 7.92 -10.90 -4.71
C LEU A 109 8.71 -11.85 -5.62
N GLY A 110 8.27 -13.10 -5.78
CA GLY A 110 8.88 -14.06 -6.69
C GLY A 110 8.84 -13.62 -8.16
N ILE A 111 7.70 -13.04 -8.60
CA ILE A 111 7.56 -12.46 -9.95
C ILE A 111 8.55 -11.31 -10.14
N ALA A 112 8.63 -10.40 -9.18
CA ALA A 112 9.54 -9.26 -9.24
C ALA A 112 11.01 -9.70 -9.21
N ALA A 113 11.39 -10.61 -8.32
CA ALA A 113 12.76 -11.11 -8.18
C ALA A 113 13.33 -11.69 -9.48
N GLY A 114 12.48 -12.32 -10.29
CA GLY A 114 12.89 -12.85 -11.61
C GLY A 114 13.07 -11.80 -12.70
N ARG A 115 12.77 -10.51 -12.44
CA ARG A 115 12.69 -9.44 -13.45
C ARG A 115 13.38 -8.14 -13.08
N VAL A 116 13.67 -7.91 -11.80
CA VAL A 116 14.38 -6.70 -11.36
C VAL A 116 15.79 -6.63 -11.94
N PRO A 117 16.33 -5.42 -12.21
CA PRO A 117 17.71 -5.25 -12.59
C PRO A 117 18.68 -5.91 -11.60
N ALA A 118 19.72 -6.57 -12.11
CA ALA A 118 20.67 -7.33 -11.31
C ALA A 118 21.24 -6.60 -10.07
N PRO A 119 21.54 -5.27 -10.10
CA PRO A 119 21.99 -4.57 -8.90
C PRO A 119 20.98 -4.48 -7.76
N LEU A 120 19.68 -4.63 -8.06
CA LEU A 120 18.58 -4.58 -7.07
C LEU A 120 18.17 -5.97 -6.59
N GLY A 121 18.64 -7.03 -7.24
CA GLY A 121 18.35 -8.41 -6.90
C GLY A 121 18.57 -8.75 -5.43
N PRO A 122 19.75 -8.45 -4.84
CA PRO A 122 20.00 -8.72 -3.42
C PRO A 122 19.00 -8.05 -2.48
N ALA A 123 18.66 -6.78 -2.69
CA ALA A 123 17.68 -6.07 -1.85
C ALA A 123 16.27 -6.69 -1.95
N VAL A 124 15.87 -7.13 -3.14
CA VAL A 124 14.58 -7.81 -3.33
C VAL A 124 14.61 -9.22 -2.69
N ALA A 125 15.74 -9.92 -2.74
CA ALA A 125 15.90 -11.22 -2.09
C ALA A 125 15.78 -11.10 -0.56
N ASP A 126 16.41 -10.09 0.05
CA ASP A 126 16.30 -9.81 1.49
C ASP A 126 14.84 -9.53 1.91
N LEU A 127 14.11 -8.76 1.10
CA LEU A 127 12.69 -8.50 1.35
C LEU A 127 11.84 -9.76 1.20
N ALA A 128 12.13 -10.59 0.21
CA ALA A 128 11.42 -11.85 0.00
C ALA A 128 11.67 -12.83 1.17
N GLU A 129 12.90 -12.96 1.64
CA GLU A 129 13.25 -13.78 2.82
C GLU A 129 12.51 -13.31 4.08
N LEU A 130 12.43 -11.99 4.29
CA LEU A 130 11.66 -11.42 5.39
C LEU A 130 10.18 -11.82 5.31
N VAL A 131 9.56 -11.66 4.13
CA VAL A 131 8.14 -12.02 3.90
C VAL A 131 7.92 -13.53 4.01
N ASP A 132 8.86 -14.36 3.58
CA ASP A 132 8.80 -15.82 3.73
C ASP A 132 8.82 -16.23 5.20
N SER A 133 9.53 -15.47 6.05
CA SER A 133 9.49 -15.65 7.52
C SER A 133 8.17 -15.22 8.17
N GLY A 134 7.23 -14.69 7.39
CA GLY A 134 5.93 -14.17 7.87
C GLY A 134 5.99 -12.77 8.45
N ARG A 135 7.04 -12.01 8.16
CA ARG A 135 7.31 -10.66 8.70
C ARG A 135 7.37 -9.62 7.57
N CYS A 136 7.13 -8.38 7.93
CA CYS A 136 7.32 -7.25 7.04
C CYS A 136 8.26 -6.19 7.68
N PRO A 137 8.75 -5.20 6.92
CA PRO A 137 9.59 -4.14 7.48
C PRO A 137 8.99 -3.41 8.69
N GLY A 138 7.66 -3.27 8.73
CA GLY A 138 6.94 -2.67 9.86
C GLY A 138 7.04 -3.48 11.15
N ASP A 139 7.08 -4.82 11.06
CA ASP A 139 7.23 -5.68 12.23
C ASP A 139 8.60 -5.51 12.88
N LEU A 140 9.66 -5.37 12.07
CA LEU A 140 11.01 -5.09 12.55
C LEU A 140 11.08 -3.75 13.30
N LEU A 141 10.41 -2.73 12.75
CA LEU A 141 10.34 -1.42 13.40
C LEU A 141 9.54 -1.49 14.70
N ALA A 142 8.41 -2.18 14.71
CA ALA A 142 7.59 -2.35 15.91
C ALA A 142 8.34 -3.05 17.04
N GLU A 143 9.10 -4.10 16.72
CA GLU A 143 9.99 -4.77 17.67
C GLU A 143 11.05 -3.83 18.22
N ARG A 144 11.69 -3.06 17.33
CA ARG A 144 12.72 -2.10 17.75
C ARG A 144 12.15 -1.00 18.65
N ILE A 145 10.95 -0.50 18.33
CA ILE A 145 10.24 0.45 19.21
C ILE A 145 9.93 -0.15 20.59
N ALA A 146 9.54 -1.42 20.62
CA ALA A 146 9.27 -2.11 21.89
C ALA A 146 10.52 -2.29 22.76
N GLU A 147 11.70 -2.48 22.12
CA GLU A 147 12.97 -2.65 22.82
C GLU A 147 13.56 -1.36 23.39
N ILE A 148 13.60 -0.28 22.60
CA ILE A 148 14.34 0.95 22.94
C ILE A 148 13.47 2.20 23.02
N GLY A 149 12.17 2.07 22.78
CA GLY A 149 11.22 3.18 22.73
C GLY A 149 11.19 3.89 21.37
N PRO A 150 10.10 4.62 21.08
CA PRO A 150 9.87 5.20 19.74
C PRO A 150 10.93 6.27 19.37
N HIS A 151 11.33 7.13 20.31
CA HIS A 151 12.28 8.20 20.02
C HIS A 151 13.62 7.63 19.54
N ALA A 152 14.22 6.72 20.32
CA ALA A 152 15.51 6.12 19.98
C ALA A 152 15.43 5.28 18.68
N ALA A 153 14.32 4.55 18.46
CA ALA A 153 14.13 3.77 17.25
C ALA A 153 14.08 4.66 15.99
N PHE A 154 13.43 5.83 16.06
CA PHE A 154 13.39 6.76 14.93
C PHE A 154 14.71 7.52 14.74
N GLU A 155 15.46 7.80 15.80
CA GLU A 155 16.83 8.35 15.69
C GLU A 155 17.76 7.37 14.97
N GLU A 156 17.73 6.09 15.30
CA GLU A 156 18.49 5.06 14.58
C GLU A 156 18.12 5.02 13.09
N LEU A 157 16.83 5.10 12.75
CA LEU A 157 16.39 5.13 11.35
C LEU A 157 16.87 6.36 10.58
N ALA A 158 17.02 7.50 11.24
CA ALA A 158 17.48 8.73 10.61
C ALA A 158 18.99 8.69 10.29
N HIS A 159 19.74 7.78 10.92
CA HIS A 159 21.19 7.62 10.75
C HIS A 159 21.60 6.33 10.03
N ALA A 160 20.64 5.49 9.65
CA ALA A 160 20.85 4.24 8.88
C ALA A 160 20.81 4.51 7.37
#